data_0ed87a686ba88c9fb2af627028afd75a
#
_entry.id   0ed87a686ba88c9fb2af627028afd75a
#
_cell.length_a   1.000
_cell.length_b   1.000
_cell.length_c   1.000
_cell.angle_alpha   90.00
_cell.angle_beta   90.00
_cell.angle_gamma   90.00
#
_symmetry.space_group_name_H-M   'P 1'
#
loop_
_entity.id
_entity.type
_entity.pdbx_description
1 polymer ?
#
loop_
_entity_poly.entity_id
_entity_poly.type
_entity_poly.pdbx_seq_one_letter_code
_entity_poly.pdbx_strand_id
1 'polypeptide(L)'
;KLAALIFQNKEAVETMNAIIHPMAWEEIRYAINHSDKEIIVVEAALYDDDHNAMFDEIWYVYTSVENRIKRLMASRGYSEEKCRSIMANQASEDDYRSFATRVLDNNGGIEDIRKQIASFLGKED
;
A
#
# COMPACT_ATOMS: atom_id res chain seq x y z
N LYS A 1 -21.32 4.63 -11.65
CA LYS A 1 -22.29 3.52 -11.74
C LYS A 1 -21.66 2.18 -11.40
N LEU A 2 -20.49 1.80 -11.95
CA LEU A 2 -19.83 0.53 -11.67
C LEU A 2 -19.43 0.38 -10.19
N ALA A 3 -18.79 1.39 -9.61
CA ALA A 3 -18.37 1.38 -8.20
C ALA A 3 -19.56 1.14 -7.23
N ALA A 4 -20.72 1.75 -7.50
CA ALA A 4 -21.91 1.56 -6.64
C ALA A 4 -22.48 0.13 -6.70
N LEU A 5 -22.33 -0.56 -7.83
CA LEU A 5 -22.73 -1.95 -7.99
C LEU A 5 -21.75 -2.90 -7.30
N ILE A 6 -20.46 -2.62 -7.42
CA ILE A 6 -19.39 -3.46 -6.86
C ILE A 6 -19.38 -3.36 -5.33
N PHE A 7 -19.42 -2.14 -4.76
CA PHE A 7 -19.36 -1.95 -3.30
C PHE A 7 -20.55 -2.53 -2.52
N GLN A 8 -21.64 -2.88 -3.20
CA GLN A 8 -22.84 -3.47 -2.59
C GLN A 8 -22.96 -4.98 -2.81
N ASN A 9 -22.06 -5.59 -3.60
CA ASN A 9 -22.12 -7.00 -3.95
C ASN A 9 -20.75 -7.65 -3.80
N LYS A 10 -20.58 -8.42 -2.72
CA LYS A 10 -19.34 -9.11 -2.39
C LYS A 10 -18.90 -10.08 -3.50
N GLU A 11 -19.83 -10.82 -4.09
CA GLU A 11 -19.54 -11.76 -5.18
C GLU A 11 -19.04 -11.02 -6.44
N ALA A 12 -19.59 -9.85 -6.75
CA ALA A 12 -19.11 -9.02 -7.86
C ALA A 12 -17.69 -8.48 -7.59
N VAL A 13 -17.35 -8.13 -6.34
CA VAL A 13 -16.00 -7.75 -5.94
C VAL A 13 -15.04 -8.91 -6.12
N GLU A 14 -15.39 -10.10 -5.62
CA GLU A 14 -14.57 -11.31 -5.73
C GLU A 14 -14.33 -11.71 -7.20
N THR A 15 -15.36 -11.68 -8.02
CA THR A 15 -15.25 -11.96 -9.46
C THR A 15 -14.34 -10.95 -10.16
N MET A 16 -14.50 -9.67 -9.86
CA MET A 16 -13.66 -8.62 -10.44
C MET A 16 -12.20 -8.78 -10.01
N ASN A 17 -11.95 -9.04 -8.73
CA ASN A 17 -10.62 -9.24 -8.19
C ASN A 17 -9.93 -10.46 -8.81
N ALA A 18 -10.67 -11.56 -9.01
CA ALA A 18 -10.16 -12.76 -9.66
C ALA A 18 -9.69 -12.53 -11.11
N ILE A 19 -10.21 -11.49 -11.77
CA ILE A 19 -9.80 -11.09 -13.12
C ILE A 19 -8.65 -10.07 -13.06
N ILE A 20 -8.81 -9.04 -12.24
CA ILE A 20 -7.91 -7.87 -12.24
C ILE A 20 -6.57 -8.20 -11.57
N HIS A 21 -6.57 -8.92 -10.44
CA HIS A 21 -5.34 -9.16 -9.69
C HIS A 21 -4.29 -9.95 -10.50
N PRO A 22 -4.63 -11.08 -11.13
CA PRO A 22 -3.64 -11.80 -11.94
C PRO A 22 -3.06 -10.94 -13.07
N MET A 23 -3.90 -10.17 -13.75
CA MET A 23 -3.46 -9.28 -14.84
C MET A 23 -2.54 -8.17 -14.32
N ALA A 24 -2.86 -7.58 -13.16
CA ALA A 24 -2.03 -6.55 -12.55
C ALA A 24 -0.65 -7.10 -12.16
N TRP A 25 -0.62 -8.31 -11.56
CA TRP A 25 0.63 -8.95 -11.18
C TRP A 25 1.48 -9.37 -12.38
N GLU A 26 0.86 -9.81 -13.46
CA GLU A 26 1.56 -10.12 -14.71
C GLU A 26 2.20 -8.86 -15.31
N GLU A 27 1.49 -7.74 -15.34
CA GLU A 27 2.00 -6.45 -15.82
C GLU A 27 3.15 -5.93 -14.94
N ILE A 28 3.03 -6.04 -13.62
CA ILE A 28 4.10 -5.69 -12.69
C ILE A 28 5.35 -6.53 -12.95
N ARG A 29 5.19 -7.85 -13.09
CA ARG A 29 6.30 -8.77 -13.40
C ARG A 29 6.95 -8.43 -14.72
N TYR A 30 6.14 -8.13 -15.73
CA TYR A 30 6.65 -7.69 -17.02
C TYR A 30 7.47 -6.40 -16.90
N ALA A 31 6.96 -5.41 -16.21
CA ALA A 31 7.63 -4.12 -15.99
C ALA A 31 8.96 -4.29 -15.25
N ILE A 32 9.00 -5.13 -14.21
CA ILE A 32 10.23 -5.45 -13.47
C ILE A 32 11.27 -6.08 -14.40
N ASN A 33 10.89 -7.10 -15.15
CA ASN A 33 11.81 -7.86 -16.01
C ASN A 33 12.36 -7.07 -17.20
N HIS A 34 11.66 -6.01 -17.60
CA HIS A 34 12.06 -5.17 -18.75
C HIS A 34 12.63 -3.81 -18.32
N SER A 35 12.81 -3.57 -17.04
CA SER A 35 13.42 -2.34 -16.54
C SER A 35 14.95 -2.46 -16.54
N ASP A 36 15.62 -1.37 -16.92
CA ASP A 36 17.07 -1.18 -16.82
C ASP A 36 17.48 -0.44 -15.54
N LYS A 37 16.55 -0.21 -14.62
CA LYS A 37 16.77 0.58 -13.42
C LYS A 37 17.31 -0.29 -12.28
N GLU A 38 18.25 0.29 -11.55
CA GLU A 38 18.83 -0.33 -10.35
C GLU A 38 17.78 -0.50 -9.22
N ILE A 39 16.85 0.45 -9.12
CA ILE A 39 15.77 0.43 -8.13
C ILE A 39 14.43 0.55 -8.82
N ILE A 40 13.55 -0.40 -8.54
CA ILE A 40 12.17 -0.41 -9.00
C ILE A 40 11.28 -0.38 -7.76
N VAL A 41 10.35 0.55 -7.74
CA VAL A 41 9.38 0.67 -6.64
C VAL A 41 8.00 0.30 -7.16
N VAL A 42 7.36 -0.63 -6.49
CA VAL A 42 5.97 -1.01 -6.72
C VAL A 42 5.14 -0.57 -5.52
N GLU A 43 4.08 0.19 -5.76
CA GLU A 43 3.11 0.55 -4.72
C GLU A 43 1.83 -0.25 -4.94
N ALA A 44 1.39 -0.96 -3.91
CA ALA A 44 0.15 -1.70 -3.92
C ALA A 44 -0.60 -1.53 -2.59
N ALA A 45 -1.92 -1.39 -2.67
CA ALA A 45 -2.79 -1.32 -1.50
C ALA A 45 -3.11 -2.70 -0.90
N LEU A 46 -2.87 -3.75 -1.66
CA LEU A 46 -3.15 -5.14 -1.30
C LEU A 46 -1.84 -5.92 -1.33
N TYR A 47 -1.64 -6.70 -0.29
CA TYR A 47 -0.55 -7.64 -0.16
C TYR A 47 -1.03 -9.04 -0.48
N ASP A 48 -0.16 -9.82 -1.10
CA ASP A 48 -0.44 -11.18 -1.52
C ASP A 48 0.85 -12.02 -1.32
N ASP A 49 0.78 -13.02 -0.46
CA ASP A 49 1.90 -13.90 -0.13
C ASP A 49 2.49 -14.62 -1.35
N ASP A 50 1.67 -14.92 -2.36
CA ASP A 50 2.09 -15.64 -3.55
C ASP A 50 3.06 -14.83 -4.43
N HIS A 51 3.13 -13.52 -4.23
CA HIS A 51 3.95 -12.61 -5.04
C HIS A 51 5.17 -12.03 -4.31
N ASN A 52 5.39 -12.41 -3.05
CA ASN A 52 6.53 -11.94 -2.23
C ASN A 52 7.90 -12.17 -2.88
N ALA A 53 8.07 -13.29 -3.54
CA ALA A 53 9.33 -13.67 -4.15
C ALA A 53 9.78 -12.76 -5.32
N MET A 54 8.93 -11.82 -5.74
CA MET A 54 9.29 -10.83 -6.76
C MET A 54 10.04 -9.61 -6.20
N PHE A 55 10.05 -9.43 -4.87
CA PHE A 55 10.57 -8.24 -4.23
C PHE A 55 11.75 -8.60 -3.33
N ASP A 56 12.82 -7.81 -3.41
CA ASP A 56 13.96 -7.92 -2.49
C ASP A 56 13.60 -7.41 -1.11
N GLU A 57 12.77 -6.37 -1.04
CA GLU A 57 12.27 -5.79 0.20
C GLU A 57 10.80 -5.38 0.09
N ILE A 58 10.06 -5.50 1.18
CA ILE A 58 8.69 -5.02 1.32
C ILE A 58 8.66 -3.99 2.44
N TRP A 59 8.29 -2.77 2.11
CA TRP A 59 8.24 -1.66 3.06
C TRP A 59 6.80 -1.32 3.43
N TYR A 60 6.49 -1.44 4.72
CA TYR A 60 5.23 -0.95 5.25
C TYR A 60 5.34 0.54 5.59
N VAL A 61 4.56 1.36 4.90
CA VAL A 61 4.47 2.81 5.20
C VAL A 61 3.46 3.01 6.31
N TYR A 62 3.97 3.14 7.52
CA TYR A 62 3.16 3.28 8.73
C TYR A 62 2.76 4.74 8.99
N THR A 63 1.52 4.95 9.37
CA THR A 63 1.01 6.22 9.91
C THR A 63 -0.03 5.90 10.99
N SER A 64 0.06 6.56 12.13
CA SER A 64 -0.90 6.38 13.22
C SER A 64 -2.34 6.67 12.78
N VAL A 65 -3.30 6.03 13.43
CA VAL A 65 -4.74 6.18 13.13
C VAL A 65 -5.14 7.65 13.17
N GLU A 66 -4.69 8.39 14.20
CA GLU A 66 -5.00 9.80 14.39
C GLU A 66 -4.47 10.66 13.24
N ASN A 67 -3.22 10.43 12.81
CA ASN A 67 -2.61 11.16 11.72
C ASN A 67 -3.25 10.80 10.37
N ARG A 68 -3.63 9.53 10.16
CA ARG A 68 -4.38 9.11 8.96
C ARG A 68 -5.72 9.81 8.88
N ILE A 69 -6.50 9.83 9.97
CA ILE A 69 -7.79 10.53 10.04
C ILE A 69 -7.61 12.01 9.73
N LYS A 70 -6.67 12.67 10.44
CA LYS A 70 -6.37 14.08 10.25
C LYS A 70 -6.02 14.41 8.79
N ARG A 71 -5.17 13.61 8.16
CA ARG A 71 -4.76 13.80 6.76
C ARG A 71 -5.92 13.58 5.79
N LEU A 72 -6.73 12.55 5.98
CA LEU A 72 -7.89 12.25 5.13
C LEU A 72 -8.98 13.32 5.24
N MET A 73 -9.25 13.81 6.45
CA MET A 73 -10.19 14.93 6.65
C MET A 73 -9.68 16.20 5.95
N ALA A 74 -8.40 16.53 6.09
CA ALA A 74 -7.82 17.73 5.49
C ALA A 74 -7.73 17.67 3.96
N SER A 75 -7.34 16.51 3.40
CA SER A 75 -7.06 16.37 1.96
C SER A 75 -8.29 15.99 1.12
N ARG A 76 -9.24 15.24 1.70
CA ARG A 76 -10.40 14.70 0.99
C ARG A 76 -11.74 15.17 1.55
N GLY A 77 -11.76 15.94 2.64
CA GLY A 77 -12.99 16.40 3.29
C GLY A 77 -13.84 15.27 3.86
N TYR A 78 -13.24 14.11 4.18
CA TYR A 78 -13.98 12.99 4.76
C TYR A 78 -14.35 13.28 6.21
N SER A 79 -15.50 12.76 6.68
CA SER A 79 -15.81 12.72 8.10
C SER A 79 -14.92 11.69 8.82
N GLU A 80 -14.71 11.87 10.12
CA GLU A 80 -13.98 10.90 10.93
C GLU A 80 -14.60 9.49 10.86
N GLU A 81 -15.93 9.41 10.91
CA GLU A 81 -16.68 8.15 10.78
C GLU A 81 -16.34 7.44 9.46
N LYS A 82 -16.34 8.18 8.34
CA LYS A 82 -15.96 7.64 7.04
C LYS A 82 -14.51 7.17 7.01
N CYS A 83 -13.59 7.91 7.62
CA CYS A 83 -12.19 7.50 7.73
C CYS A 83 -12.04 6.18 8.48
N ARG A 84 -12.71 6.06 9.63
CA ARG A 84 -12.70 4.82 10.45
C ARG A 84 -13.34 3.65 9.70
N SER A 85 -14.44 3.86 9.00
CA SER A 85 -15.09 2.83 8.16
C SER A 85 -14.17 2.33 7.05
N ILE A 86 -13.42 3.21 6.38
CA ILE A 86 -12.45 2.82 5.35
C ILE A 86 -11.32 1.99 5.97
N MET A 87 -10.78 2.41 7.10
CA MET A 87 -9.70 1.70 7.79
C MET A 87 -10.12 0.32 8.30
N ALA A 88 -11.37 0.17 8.77
CA ALA A 88 -11.91 -1.12 9.22
C ALA A 88 -12.01 -2.18 8.11
N ASN A 89 -12.00 -1.76 6.84
CA ASN A 89 -12.00 -2.67 5.68
C ASN A 89 -10.59 -2.95 5.12
N GLN A 90 -9.54 -2.46 5.76
CA GLN A 90 -8.15 -2.75 5.42
C GLN A 90 -7.59 -3.83 6.34
N ALA A 91 -6.50 -4.46 5.94
CA ALA A 91 -5.75 -5.35 6.80
C ALA A 91 -5.27 -4.61 8.07
N SER A 92 -5.08 -5.33 9.15
CA SER A 92 -4.61 -4.76 10.40
C SER A 92 -3.15 -4.29 10.32
N GLU A 93 -2.72 -3.48 11.27
CA GLU A 93 -1.31 -3.09 11.38
C GLU A 93 -0.42 -4.32 11.59
N ASP A 94 -0.86 -5.27 12.40
CA ASP A 94 -0.12 -6.50 12.67
C ASP A 94 0.03 -7.35 11.40
N ASP A 95 -1.01 -7.43 10.57
CA ASP A 95 -0.92 -8.10 9.27
C ASP A 95 0.14 -7.45 8.39
N TYR A 96 0.12 -6.12 8.24
CA TYR A 96 1.12 -5.40 7.43
C TYR A 96 2.54 -5.55 7.98
N ARG A 97 2.73 -5.55 9.30
CA ARG A 97 4.05 -5.74 9.93
C ARG A 97 4.58 -7.16 9.77
N SER A 98 3.70 -8.16 9.69
CA SER A 98 4.10 -9.57 9.62
C SER A 98 4.87 -9.91 8.35
N PHE A 99 4.61 -9.25 7.24
CA PHE A 99 5.30 -9.49 5.97
C PHE A 99 6.29 -8.38 5.58
N ALA A 100 6.26 -7.24 6.26
CA ALA A 100 7.17 -6.15 5.95
C ALA A 100 8.60 -6.46 6.39
N THR A 101 9.57 -6.27 5.51
CA THR A 101 10.99 -6.34 5.85
C THR A 101 11.45 -5.07 6.55
N ARG A 102 10.80 -3.93 6.27
CA ARG A 102 11.06 -2.63 6.90
C ARG A 102 9.75 -1.89 7.17
N VAL A 103 9.78 -1.02 8.18
CA VAL A 103 8.68 -0.11 8.49
C VAL A 103 9.17 1.32 8.30
N LEU A 104 8.53 2.06 7.39
CA LEU A 104 8.78 3.47 7.13
C LEU A 104 7.79 4.30 7.96
N ASP A 105 8.25 5.01 8.96
CA ASP A 105 7.39 5.85 9.79
C ASP A 105 7.05 7.16 9.05
N ASN A 106 5.79 7.28 8.66
CA ASN A 106 5.24 8.44 7.97
C ASN A 106 4.40 9.34 8.90
N ASN A 107 4.72 9.41 10.19
CA ASN A 107 4.06 10.34 11.11
C ASN A 107 4.65 11.74 11.10
N GLY A 108 5.92 11.85 10.76
CA GLY A 108 6.66 13.11 10.69
C GLY A 108 6.51 13.88 9.38
N GLY A 109 7.49 14.71 9.09
CA GLY A 109 7.60 15.48 7.86
C GLY A 109 8.31 14.74 6.73
N ILE A 110 8.36 15.39 5.56
CA ILE A 110 9.01 14.81 4.37
C ILE A 110 10.51 14.56 4.58
N GLU A 111 11.17 15.40 5.38
CA GLU A 111 12.61 15.26 5.65
C GLU A 111 12.90 14.02 6.53
N ASP A 112 12.00 13.67 7.43
CA ASP A 112 12.13 12.48 8.27
C ASP A 112 12.03 11.21 7.41
N ILE A 113 11.10 11.23 6.43
CA ILE A 113 10.96 10.12 5.46
C ILE A 113 12.20 10.00 4.59
N ARG A 114 12.74 11.12 4.08
CA ARG A 114 13.95 11.12 3.26
C ARG A 114 15.14 10.50 3.98
N LYS A 115 15.34 10.85 5.26
CA LYS A 115 16.40 10.27 6.09
C LYS A 115 16.22 8.76 6.26
N GLN A 116 15.00 8.32 6.56
CA GLN A 116 14.72 6.89 6.69
C GLN A 116 14.99 6.14 5.38
N ILE A 117 14.55 6.69 4.24
CA ILE A 117 14.79 6.08 2.92
C ILE A 117 16.29 6.04 2.61
N ALA A 118 17.04 7.12 2.88
CA ALA A 118 18.47 7.15 2.67
C ALA A 118 19.18 6.09 3.51
N SER A 119 18.82 5.96 4.79
CA SER A 119 19.33 4.92 5.68
C SER A 119 19.01 3.51 5.16
N PHE A 120 17.77 3.27 4.72
CA PHE A 120 17.36 1.97 4.16
C PHE A 120 18.13 1.59 2.90
N LEU A 121 18.49 2.56 2.08
CA LEU A 121 19.25 2.36 0.85
C LEU A 121 20.76 2.38 1.05
N GLY A 122 21.24 2.54 2.30
CA GLY A 122 22.67 2.66 2.57
C GLY A 122 23.32 3.92 1.98
N LYS A 123 22.54 4.99 1.80
CA LYS A 123 22.96 6.28 1.23
C LYS A 123 22.92 7.38 2.30
N GLU A 124 23.45 7.09 3.46
CA GLU A 124 23.63 8.10 4.51
C GLU A 124 24.83 8.98 4.12
N ASP A 125 24.59 10.31 4.03
CA ASP A 125 25.65 11.33 3.88
C ASP A 125 26.36 11.60 5.22
#